data_89787bd9e8c911478d66e5c673268f3a
#
_entry.id   89787bd9e8c911478d66e5c673268f3a
#
_cell.length_a   1.000
_cell.length_b   1.000
_cell.length_c   1.000
_cell.angle_alpha   90.00
_cell.angle_beta   90.00
_cell.angle_gamma   90.00
#
_symmetry.space_group_name_H-M   'P 1'
#
loop_
_entity.id
_entity.type
_entity.pdbx_description
1 polymer ?
#
loop_
_entity_poly.entity_id
_entity_poly.type
_entity_poly.pdbx_seq_one_letter_code
_entity_poly.pdbx_strand_id
1 'polypeptide(L)'
;MKWRSLEESSTGPDIRPLREIYAERKELIAKYVPAETQAVHEQAIAELKSRKLAANILPVGSKAPHFVLPDHDSKAFSSSDAVLNGRRLLFCFIRGRWCPFCVGQMEAMNIILPQIERTGATFVAISPQTVKQSFFMHDQHKLRFPLLSDAGNKVARKFGLTYRVPARQEAVYRRAFVNLPFTNGDDSWELPIPATYILDRNGTVLYASANEDYTERPEPAEIVRVLRDDPGA
;
A
#
# COMPACT_ATOMS: atom_id res chain seq x y z
N MET A 1 -14.46 7.29 -13.79
CA MET A 1 -15.28 7.64 -12.62
C MET A 1 -14.34 8.22 -11.57
N LYS A 2 -14.65 9.40 -11.01
CA LYS A 2 -13.85 9.98 -9.92
C LYS A 2 -14.32 9.35 -8.61
N TRP A 3 -13.47 8.60 -7.96
CA TRP A 3 -13.71 7.97 -6.64
C TRP A 3 -13.39 8.91 -5.48
N ARG A 4 -13.46 10.21 -5.73
CA ARG A 4 -13.19 11.26 -4.75
C ARG A 4 -14.45 12.05 -4.50
N SER A 5 -14.66 12.42 -3.25
CA SER A 5 -15.66 13.39 -2.85
C SER A 5 -15.33 14.78 -3.38
N LEU A 6 -16.27 15.71 -3.20
CA LEU A 6 -16.04 17.11 -3.50
C LEU A 6 -14.92 17.70 -2.60
N GLU A 7 -14.86 17.27 -1.33
CA GLU A 7 -13.85 17.70 -0.37
C GLU A 7 -12.46 17.14 -0.72
N GLU A 8 -12.36 15.85 -1.08
CA GLU A 8 -11.11 15.27 -1.60
C GLU A 8 -10.65 15.91 -2.93
N SER A 9 -11.57 16.52 -3.66
CA SER A 9 -11.30 17.20 -4.93
C SER A 9 -11.07 18.70 -4.77
N SER A 10 -11.14 19.22 -3.55
CA SER A 10 -10.85 20.61 -3.23
C SER A 10 -9.37 20.96 -3.44
N THR A 11 -9.06 22.24 -3.53
CA THR A 11 -7.71 22.75 -3.84
C THR A 11 -6.74 22.70 -2.66
N GLY A 12 -6.70 21.59 -1.92
CA GLY A 12 -5.78 21.41 -0.81
C GLY A 12 -5.64 19.96 -0.40
N PRO A 13 -4.63 19.62 0.42
CA PRO A 13 -4.51 18.28 0.96
C PRO A 13 -5.66 17.97 1.92
N ASP A 14 -6.32 16.83 1.76
CA ASP A 14 -7.34 16.36 2.68
C ASP A 14 -6.66 15.82 3.96
N ILE A 15 -6.75 16.57 5.05
CA ILE A 15 -6.11 16.26 6.33
C ILE A 15 -7.01 15.48 7.31
N ARG A 16 -8.21 15.11 6.88
CA ARG A 16 -9.12 14.30 7.69
C ARG A 16 -8.52 12.94 8.03
N PRO A 17 -8.97 12.26 9.10
CA PRO A 17 -8.63 10.88 9.35
C PRO A 17 -8.91 9.98 8.13
N LEU A 18 -8.00 9.07 7.84
CA LEU A 18 -8.11 8.21 6.66
C LEU A 18 -9.39 7.36 6.66
N ARG A 19 -9.86 6.95 7.84
CA ARG A 19 -11.13 6.24 8.02
C ARG A 19 -12.34 7.04 7.55
N GLU A 20 -12.36 8.37 7.74
CA GLU A 20 -13.44 9.24 7.28
C GLU A 20 -13.45 9.36 5.76
N ILE A 21 -12.27 9.61 5.17
CA ILE A 21 -12.08 9.63 3.71
C ILE A 21 -12.55 8.29 3.09
N TYR A 22 -12.23 7.18 3.74
CA TYR A 22 -12.61 5.85 3.23
C TYR A 22 -14.10 5.53 3.44
N ALA A 23 -14.72 6.00 4.51
CA ALA A 23 -16.16 5.88 4.72
C ALA A 23 -16.90 6.58 3.57
N GLU A 24 -16.54 7.80 3.25
CA GLU A 24 -17.11 8.57 2.15
C GLU A 24 -16.88 7.87 0.78
N ARG A 25 -15.68 7.31 0.55
CA ARG A 25 -15.45 6.49 -0.65
C ARG A 25 -16.33 5.26 -0.73
N LYS A 26 -16.54 4.57 0.38
CA LYS A 26 -17.45 3.43 0.44
C LYS A 26 -18.88 3.84 0.11
N GLU A 27 -19.33 4.99 0.60
CA GLU A 27 -20.66 5.55 0.25
C GLU A 27 -20.77 5.88 -1.24
N LEU A 28 -19.74 6.49 -1.84
CA LEU A 28 -19.72 6.75 -3.27
C LEU A 28 -19.73 5.44 -4.10
N ILE A 29 -18.98 4.42 -3.65
CA ILE A 29 -19.00 3.10 -4.26
C ILE A 29 -20.40 2.48 -4.14
N ALA A 30 -21.00 2.52 -2.96
CA ALA A 30 -22.36 2.00 -2.73
C ALA A 30 -23.41 2.68 -3.61
N LYS A 31 -23.23 3.99 -3.86
CA LYS A 31 -24.17 4.78 -4.68
C LYS A 31 -24.03 4.57 -6.19
N TYR A 32 -22.79 4.41 -6.69
CA TYR A 32 -22.51 4.48 -8.13
C TYR A 32 -22.02 3.18 -8.76
N VAL A 33 -21.59 2.20 -7.98
CA VAL A 33 -21.18 0.89 -8.48
C VAL A 33 -22.37 -0.07 -8.45
N PRO A 34 -22.63 -0.83 -9.52
CA PRO A 34 -23.71 -1.84 -9.53
C PRO A 34 -23.55 -2.82 -8.35
N ALA A 35 -24.67 -3.17 -7.71
CA ALA A 35 -24.68 -4.07 -6.55
C ALA A 35 -24.02 -5.43 -6.82
N GLU A 36 -24.17 -5.97 -8.04
CA GLU A 36 -23.50 -7.20 -8.47
C GLU A 36 -21.98 -7.09 -8.43
N THR A 37 -21.45 -5.93 -8.82
CA THR A 37 -20.02 -5.66 -8.77
C THR A 37 -19.52 -5.53 -7.34
N GLN A 38 -20.30 -4.87 -6.47
CA GLN A 38 -19.99 -4.76 -5.04
C GLN A 38 -19.94 -6.15 -4.40
N ALA A 39 -20.94 -7.00 -4.67
CA ALA A 39 -21.03 -8.36 -4.15
C ALA A 39 -19.79 -9.21 -4.55
N VAL A 40 -19.26 -9.04 -5.78
CA VAL A 40 -18.04 -9.72 -6.19
C VAL A 40 -16.83 -9.28 -5.34
N HIS A 41 -16.71 -8.00 -5.03
CA HIS A 41 -15.63 -7.50 -4.18
C HIS A 41 -15.77 -7.97 -2.73
N GLU A 42 -16.97 -7.97 -2.19
CA GLU A 42 -17.26 -8.49 -0.84
C GLU A 42 -16.95 -9.99 -0.72
N GLN A 43 -17.36 -10.79 -1.72
CA GLN A 43 -17.03 -12.21 -1.77
C GLN A 43 -15.52 -12.46 -1.86
N ALA A 44 -14.80 -11.66 -2.66
CA ALA A 44 -13.35 -11.76 -2.75
C ALA A 44 -12.67 -11.45 -1.40
N ILE A 45 -13.13 -10.43 -0.69
CA ILE A 45 -12.65 -10.10 0.65
C ILE A 45 -12.96 -11.24 1.64
N ALA A 46 -14.19 -11.78 1.61
CA ALA A 46 -14.58 -12.89 2.47
C ALA A 46 -13.74 -14.16 2.21
N GLU A 47 -13.45 -14.45 0.94
CA GLU A 47 -12.54 -15.55 0.56
C GLU A 47 -11.11 -15.32 1.11
N LEU A 48 -10.58 -14.12 0.96
CA LEU A 48 -9.26 -13.80 1.49
C LEU A 48 -9.21 -13.92 3.02
N LYS A 49 -10.23 -13.41 3.72
CA LYS A 49 -10.36 -13.53 5.19
C LYS A 49 -10.43 -15.00 5.63
N SER A 50 -11.15 -15.86 4.89
CA SER A 50 -11.22 -17.30 5.20
C SER A 50 -9.86 -17.99 5.09
N ARG A 51 -8.97 -17.50 4.23
CA ARG A 51 -7.60 -18.01 4.06
C ARG A 51 -6.63 -17.48 5.13
N LYS A 52 -7.05 -16.52 5.96
CA LYS A 52 -6.26 -15.93 7.06
C LYS A 52 -4.89 -15.44 6.59
N LEU A 53 -4.81 -14.78 5.46
CA LEU A 53 -3.53 -14.33 4.90
C LEU A 53 -2.81 -13.36 5.84
N ALA A 54 -3.55 -12.44 6.46
CA ALA A 54 -3.00 -11.47 7.40
C ALA A 54 -2.42 -12.12 8.67
N ALA A 55 -2.82 -13.35 9.01
CA ALA A 55 -2.23 -14.09 10.12
C ALA A 55 -0.87 -14.73 9.79
N ASN A 56 -0.54 -14.85 8.51
CA ASN A 56 0.67 -15.50 8.01
C ASN A 56 1.74 -14.50 7.53
N ILE A 57 1.55 -13.22 7.76
CA ILE A 57 2.50 -12.18 7.40
C ILE A 57 3.75 -12.26 8.27
N LEU A 58 4.84 -11.67 7.82
CA LEU A 58 6.06 -11.57 8.61
C LEU A 58 5.78 -10.89 9.95
N PRO A 59 5.93 -11.59 11.11
CA PRO A 59 5.48 -11.05 12.40
C PRO A 59 6.46 -10.04 13.01
N VAL A 60 5.96 -9.24 13.95
CA VAL A 60 6.78 -8.39 14.83
C VAL A 60 7.84 -9.22 15.55
N GLY A 61 9.05 -8.67 15.69
CA GLY A 61 10.22 -9.34 16.27
C GLY A 61 11.05 -10.15 15.27
N SER A 62 10.54 -10.42 14.06
CA SER A 62 11.29 -11.13 13.02
C SER A 62 12.30 -10.22 12.34
N LYS A 63 13.35 -10.81 11.78
CA LYS A 63 14.24 -10.15 10.83
C LYS A 63 13.57 -10.05 9.48
N ALA A 64 13.45 -8.83 8.95
CA ALA A 64 12.87 -8.61 7.64
C ALA A 64 13.82 -9.12 6.53
N PRO A 65 13.29 -9.78 5.49
CA PRO A 65 14.08 -10.09 4.30
C PRO A 65 14.65 -8.82 3.68
N HIS A 66 15.93 -8.83 3.39
CA HIS A 66 16.53 -7.76 2.61
C HIS A 66 16.00 -7.73 1.18
N PHE A 67 15.82 -6.52 0.63
CA PHE A 67 15.43 -6.31 -0.75
C PHE A 67 16.15 -5.13 -1.40
N VAL A 68 16.33 -5.23 -2.70
CA VAL A 68 16.75 -4.14 -3.58
C VAL A 68 15.74 -4.05 -4.70
N LEU A 69 15.10 -2.89 -4.86
CA LEU A 69 14.07 -2.64 -5.86
C LEU A 69 14.34 -1.32 -6.59
N PRO A 70 14.01 -1.21 -7.87
CA PRO A 70 14.02 0.07 -8.56
C PRO A 70 12.89 0.96 -8.05
N ASP A 71 13.15 2.24 -7.86
CA ASP A 71 12.12 3.24 -7.61
C ASP A 71 11.47 3.73 -8.92
N HIS A 72 10.57 4.71 -8.80
CA HIS A 72 9.86 5.32 -9.91
C HIS A 72 10.78 6.02 -10.93
N ASP A 73 12.00 6.40 -10.56
CA ASP A 73 13.06 6.96 -11.43
C ASP A 73 14.06 5.90 -11.92
N SER A 74 13.81 4.61 -11.70
CA SER A 74 14.72 3.50 -11.99
C SER A 74 15.99 3.47 -11.13
N LYS A 75 16.06 4.25 -10.05
CA LYS A 75 17.17 4.19 -9.11
C LYS A 75 17.00 3.01 -8.16
N ALA A 76 18.09 2.30 -7.89
CA ALA A 76 18.04 1.18 -6.94
C ALA A 76 17.89 1.70 -5.50
N PHE A 77 16.87 1.20 -4.80
CA PHE A 77 16.68 1.37 -3.37
C PHE A 77 17.01 0.07 -2.64
N SER A 78 17.90 0.14 -1.67
CA SER A 78 18.31 -0.98 -0.82
C SER A 78 17.74 -0.80 0.59
N SER A 79 16.98 -1.80 1.06
CA SER A 79 16.46 -1.79 2.43
C SER A 79 17.58 -1.90 3.48
N SER A 80 18.68 -2.59 3.17
CA SER A 80 19.85 -2.67 4.06
C SER A 80 20.53 -1.33 4.20
N ASP A 81 20.74 -0.58 3.12
CA ASP A 81 21.42 0.71 3.17
C ASP A 81 20.61 1.73 3.98
N ALA A 82 19.25 1.68 3.86
CA ALA A 82 18.37 2.52 4.65
C ALA A 82 18.53 2.26 6.15
N VAL A 83 18.65 0.97 6.54
CA VAL A 83 18.83 0.54 7.94
C VAL A 83 20.28 0.77 8.42
N LEU A 84 21.30 0.45 7.60
CA LEU A 84 22.72 0.63 7.95
C LEU A 84 23.08 2.10 8.18
N ASN A 85 22.38 3.04 7.56
CA ASN A 85 22.53 4.47 7.83
C ASN A 85 21.93 4.92 9.18
N GLY A 86 21.57 3.98 10.06
CA GLY A 86 21.03 4.24 11.38
C GLY A 86 19.59 4.76 11.37
N ARG A 87 18.86 4.57 10.28
CA ARG A 87 17.47 5.00 10.14
C ARG A 87 16.52 3.82 10.31
N ARG A 88 15.35 4.07 10.84
CA ARG A 88 14.22 3.14 10.75
C ARG A 88 13.65 3.17 9.35
N LEU A 89 13.13 2.03 8.88
CA LEU A 89 12.51 1.94 7.57
C LEU A 89 11.01 1.66 7.73
N LEU A 90 10.19 2.65 7.36
CA LEU A 90 8.74 2.51 7.20
C LEU A 90 8.44 2.21 5.74
N PHE A 91 7.62 1.20 5.48
CA PHE A 91 7.15 0.95 4.11
C PHE A 91 5.74 0.38 4.05
N CYS A 92 5.04 0.69 2.97
CA CYS A 92 3.70 0.20 2.68
C CYS A 92 3.71 -0.66 1.41
N PHE A 93 3.17 -1.88 1.48
CA PHE A 93 2.80 -2.62 0.28
C PHE A 93 1.43 -2.15 -0.20
N ILE A 94 1.33 -1.78 -1.46
CA ILE A 94 0.12 -1.31 -2.10
C ILE A 94 -0.21 -2.11 -3.36
N ARG A 95 -1.48 -2.17 -3.72
CA ARG A 95 -1.96 -2.95 -4.88
C ARG A 95 -1.68 -2.27 -6.21
N GLY A 96 -1.67 -0.92 -6.23
CA GLY A 96 -1.38 -0.16 -7.44
C GLY A 96 -2.17 1.15 -7.55
N ARG A 97 -1.83 1.95 -8.55
CA ARG A 97 -2.39 3.28 -8.84
C ARG A 97 -3.88 3.27 -9.22
N TRP A 98 -4.39 2.15 -9.65
CA TRP A 98 -5.79 1.94 -10.01
C TRP A 98 -6.69 1.74 -8.77
N CYS A 99 -6.11 1.48 -7.60
CA CYS A 99 -6.82 1.22 -6.35
C CYS A 99 -7.04 2.53 -5.58
N PRO A 100 -8.30 3.02 -5.43
CA PRO A 100 -8.57 4.31 -4.79
C PRO A 100 -8.12 4.36 -3.32
N PHE A 101 -8.25 3.24 -2.59
CA PHE A 101 -7.79 3.15 -1.20
C PHE A 101 -6.26 3.19 -1.09
N CYS A 102 -5.53 2.64 -2.07
CA CYS A 102 -4.07 2.74 -2.09
C CYS A 102 -3.61 4.18 -2.38
N VAL A 103 -4.25 4.84 -3.34
CA VAL A 103 -3.98 6.25 -3.65
C VAL A 103 -4.21 7.12 -2.43
N GLY A 104 -5.38 6.99 -1.77
CA GLY A 104 -5.67 7.78 -0.56
C GLY A 104 -4.69 7.54 0.58
N GLN A 105 -4.25 6.30 0.79
CA GLN A 105 -3.20 6.02 1.77
C GLN A 105 -1.90 6.76 1.40
N MET A 106 -1.47 6.71 0.15
CA MET A 106 -0.23 7.38 -0.28
C MET A 106 -0.33 8.90 -0.15
N GLU A 107 -1.47 9.49 -0.47
CA GLU A 107 -1.73 10.92 -0.27
C GLU A 107 -1.69 11.30 1.22
N ALA A 108 -2.32 10.52 2.09
CA ALA A 108 -2.28 10.74 3.54
C ALA A 108 -0.85 10.59 4.10
N MET A 109 -0.09 9.59 3.64
CA MET A 109 1.32 9.43 4.03
C MET A 109 2.19 10.59 3.51
N ASN A 110 1.90 11.12 2.33
CA ASN A 110 2.59 12.27 1.77
C ASN A 110 2.38 13.55 2.61
N ILE A 111 1.19 13.71 3.19
CA ILE A 111 0.88 14.84 4.10
C ILE A 111 1.73 14.74 5.37
N ILE A 112 1.82 13.57 5.98
CA ILE A 112 2.53 13.36 7.24
C ILE A 112 4.03 13.07 7.06
N LEU A 113 4.54 13.01 5.83
CA LEU A 113 5.95 12.70 5.55
C LEU A 113 6.94 13.52 6.40
N PRO A 114 6.77 14.86 6.57
CA PRO A 114 7.67 15.62 7.43
C PRO A 114 7.64 15.19 8.91
N GLN A 115 6.53 14.60 9.37
CA GLN A 115 6.45 14.06 10.73
C GLN A 115 7.22 12.74 10.84
N ILE A 116 7.14 11.87 9.81
CA ILE A 116 7.90 10.63 9.72
C ILE A 116 9.41 10.93 9.69
N GLU A 117 9.84 11.86 8.83
CA GLU A 117 11.25 12.23 8.69
C GLU A 117 11.86 12.79 9.99
N ARG A 118 11.08 13.56 10.75
CA ARG A 118 11.50 14.07 12.07
C ARG A 118 11.75 12.97 13.10
N THR A 119 11.21 11.77 12.92
CA THR A 119 11.52 10.61 13.76
C THR A 119 12.81 9.89 13.34
N GLY A 120 13.51 10.37 12.31
CA GLY A 120 14.67 9.70 11.73
C GLY A 120 14.32 8.49 10.86
N ALA A 121 13.04 8.26 10.54
CA ALA A 121 12.62 7.17 9.66
C ALA A 121 12.66 7.56 8.18
N THR A 122 12.98 6.59 7.33
CA THR A 122 12.79 6.68 5.88
C THR A 122 11.46 6.04 5.51
N PHE A 123 10.68 6.66 4.63
CA PHE A 123 9.43 6.09 4.12
C PHE A 123 9.53 5.76 2.64
N VAL A 124 9.05 4.58 2.25
CA VAL A 124 8.87 4.15 0.84
C VAL A 124 7.55 3.41 0.67
N ALA A 125 7.02 3.35 -0.54
CA ALA A 125 5.92 2.45 -0.88
C ALA A 125 6.40 1.39 -1.88
N ILE A 126 5.82 0.20 -1.83
CA ILE A 126 6.17 -0.95 -2.66
C ILE A 126 4.92 -1.42 -3.40
N SER A 127 5.01 -1.57 -4.71
CA SER A 127 3.90 -1.99 -5.55
C SER A 127 4.37 -3.02 -6.59
N PRO A 128 3.53 -3.98 -7.01
CA PRO A 128 3.87 -4.87 -8.11
C PRO A 128 3.92 -4.18 -9.48
N GLN A 129 3.55 -2.91 -9.56
CA GLN A 129 3.55 -2.14 -10.79
C GLN A 129 4.93 -2.07 -11.44
N THR A 130 4.95 -1.94 -12.75
CA THR A 130 6.18 -1.59 -13.48
C THR A 130 6.69 -0.21 -13.06
N VAL A 131 7.98 0.05 -13.22
CA VAL A 131 8.60 1.36 -12.94
C VAL A 131 7.85 2.49 -13.63
N LYS A 132 7.44 2.29 -14.89
CA LYS A 132 6.66 3.27 -15.64
C LYS A 132 5.32 3.61 -14.98
N GLN A 133 4.61 2.61 -14.46
CA GLN A 133 3.33 2.83 -13.78
C GLN A 133 3.53 3.47 -12.40
N SER A 134 4.62 3.14 -11.73
CA SER A 134 5.03 3.78 -10.48
C SER A 134 5.38 5.25 -10.71
N PHE A 135 6.10 5.57 -11.79
CA PHE A 135 6.38 6.95 -12.18
C PHE A 135 5.09 7.76 -12.41
N PHE A 136 4.12 7.21 -13.16
CA PHE A 136 2.84 7.90 -13.38
C PHE A 136 2.07 8.16 -12.08
N MET A 137 2.05 7.20 -11.15
CA MET A 137 1.42 7.40 -9.85
C MET A 137 2.13 8.47 -9.03
N HIS A 138 3.46 8.41 -8.97
CA HIS A 138 4.29 9.35 -8.24
C HIS A 138 4.09 10.79 -8.75
N ASP A 139 4.16 10.99 -10.07
CA ASP A 139 3.98 12.30 -10.69
C ASP A 139 2.55 12.83 -10.55
N GLN A 140 1.54 11.99 -10.82
CA GLN A 140 0.13 12.37 -10.77
C GLN A 140 -0.30 12.85 -9.36
N HIS A 141 0.20 12.18 -8.31
CA HIS A 141 -0.16 12.47 -6.92
C HIS A 141 0.89 13.31 -6.18
N LYS A 142 1.93 13.78 -6.90
CA LYS A 142 3.02 14.62 -6.35
C LYS A 142 3.60 14.02 -5.07
N LEU A 143 3.86 12.70 -5.10
CA LEU A 143 4.43 11.99 -3.96
C LEU A 143 5.88 12.45 -3.74
N ARG A 144 6.30 12.60 -2.49
CA ARG A 144 7.64 13.09 -2.12
C ARG A 144 8.53 11.99 -1.55
N PHE A 145 8.15 10.74 -1.73
CA PHE A 145 8.86 9.55 -1.28
C PHE A 145 8.99 8.53 -2.41
N PRO A 146 9.99 7.64 -2.38
CA PRO A 146 10.16 6.63 -3.40
C PRO A 146 8.98 5.65 -3.49
N LEU A 147 8.52 5.40 -4.71
CA LEU A 147 7.57 4.34 -5.03
C LEU A 147 8.31 3.22 -5.75
N LEU A 148 8.51 2.11 -5.07
CA LEU A 148 9.32 0.98 -5.51
C LEU A 148 8.50 -0.01 -6.33
N SER A 149 9.13 -0.59 -7.34
CA SER A 149 8.53 -1.58 -8.25
C SER A 149 8.99 -3.00 -7.89
N ASP A 150 8.09 -3.79 -7.28
CA ASP A 150 8.30 -5.21 -6.96
C ASP A 150 7.71 -6.10 -8.06
N ALA A 151 8.33 -6.09 -9.25
CA ALA A 151 7.87 -6.85 -10.39
C ALA A 151 7.75 -8.36 -10.06
N GLY A 152 6.55 -8.91 -10.28
CA GLY A 152 6.21 -10.29 -9.96
C GLY A 152 6.05 -10.56 -8.46
N ASN A 153 5.84 -9.55 -7.62
CA ASN A 153 5.58 -9.68 -6.18
C ASN A 153 6.67 -10.46 -5.42
N LYS A 154 7.92 -10.37 -5.83
CA LYS A 154 9.03 -11.18 -5.26
C LYS A 154 9.29 -10.85 -3.80
N VAL A 155 9.25 -9.57 -3.45
CA VAL A 155 9.42 -9.10 -2.08
C VAL A 155 8.14 -9.33 -1.29
N ALA A 156 6.98 -8.93 -1.81
CA ALA A 156 5.69 -9.14 -1.15
C ALA A 156 5.46 -10.61 -0.77
N ARG A 157 5.90 -11.57 -1.62
CA ARG A 157 5.83 -13.01 -1.34
C ARG A 157 6.68 -13.42 -0.15
N LYS A 158 7.88 -12.84 0.02
CA LYS A 158 8.73 -13.11 1.19
C LYS A 158 8.13 -12.60 2.49
N PHE A 159 7.23 -11.61 2.41
CA PHE A 159 6.48 -11.08 3.55
C PHE A 159 5.14 -11.81 3.77
N GLY A 160 4.81 -12.84 2.98
CA GLY A 160 3.59 -13.61 3.12
C GLY A 160 2.31 -12.89 2.64
N LEU A 161 2.44 -11.88 1.79
CA LEU A 161 1.35 -10.96 1.47
C LEU A 161 0.57 -11.31 0.21
N THR A 162 1.04 -12.24 -0.63
CA THR A 162 0.52 -12.40 -1.99
C THR A 162 -0.72 -13.30 -2.06
N TYR A 163 -1.62 -12.92 -2.95
CA TYR A 163 -2.76 -13.74 -3.34
C TYR A 163 -3.04 -13.61 -4.84
N ARG A 164 -3.57 -14.65 -5.44
CA ARG A 164 -4.13 -14.57 -6.79
C ARG A 164 -5.53 -13.97 -6.73
N VAL A 165 -5.80 -13.00 -7.58
CA VAL A 165 -7.14 -12.38 -7.73
C VAL A 165 -8.14 -13.48 -8.14
N PRO A 166 -9.27 -13.64 -7.44
CA PRO A 166 -10.30 -14.59 -7.82
C PRO A 166 -10.86 -14.30 -9.22
N ALA A 167 -11.16 -15.36 -9.99
CA ALA A 167 -11.58 -15.24 -11.39
C ALA A 167 -12.79 -14.30 -11.59
N ARG A 168 -13.74 -14.31 -10.65
CA ARG A 168 -14.90 -13.40 -10.68
C ARG A 168 -14.47 -11.94 -10.53
N GLN A 169 -13.54 -11.66 -9.64
CA GLN A 169 -13.00 -10.31 -9.43
C GLN A 169 -12.11 -9.89 -10.62
N GLU A 170 -11.36 -10.80 -11.21
CA GLU A 170 -10.61 -10.56 -12.45
C GLU A 170 -11.54 -10.10 -13.58
N ALA A 171 -12.69 -10.75 -13.77
CA ALA A 171 -13.67 -10.36 -14.77
C ALA A 171 -14.24 -8.93 -14.53
N VAL A 172 -14.44 -8.55 -13.26
CA VAL A 172 -14.84 -7.19 -12.89
C VAL A 172 -13.74 -6.19 -13.22
N TYR A 173 -12.50 -6.49 -12.87
CA TYR A 173 -11.36 -5.61 -13.17
C TYR A 173 -11.20 -5.37 -14.65
N ARG A 174 -11.28 -6.42 -15.48
CA ARG A 174 -11.21 -6.30 -16.94
C ARG A 174 -12.31 -5.38 -17.49
N ARG A 175 -13.55 -5.52 -17.00
CA ARG A 175 -14.68 -4.64 -17.39
C ARG A 175 -14.50 -3.20 -16.92
N ALA A 176 -13.84 -2.98 -15.80
CA ALA A 176 -13.54 -1.66 -15.26
C ALA A 176 -12.23 -1.06 -15.83
N PHE A 177 -11.68 -1.63 -16.90
CA PHE A 177 -10.41 -1.21 -17.52
C PHE A 177 -9.19 -1.29 -16.58
N VAL A 178 -9.27 -2.10 -15.52
CA VAL A 178 -8.13 -2.41 -14.65
C VAL A 178 -7.39 -3.61 -15.25
N ASN A 179 -6.35 -3.32 -16.02
CA ASN A 179 -5.53 -4.33 -16.69
C ASN A 179 -4.26 -4.60 -15.85
N LEU A 180 -4.33 -5.61 -14.95
CA LEU A 180 -3.19 -5.95 -14.11
C LEU A 180 -1.98 -6.43 -14.90
N PRO A 181 -2.13 -7.30 -15.93
CA PRO A 181 -0.99 -7.67 -16.80
C PRO A 181 -0.24 -6.46 -17.36
N PHE A 182 -0.96 -5.49 -17.88
CA PHE A 182 -0.33 -4.25 -18.38
C PHE A 182 0.29 -3.41 -17.26
N THR A 183 -0.39 -3.31 -16.12
CA THR A 183 0.06 -2.47 -15.00
C THR A 183 1.29 -3.05 -14.31
N ASN A 184 1.30 -4.37 -14.11
CA ASN A 184 2.34 -5.07 -13.33
C ASN A 184 3.43 -5.69 -14.22
N GLY A 185 3.18 -5.81 -15.54
CA GLY A 185 4.12 -6.41 -16.47
C GLY A 185 4.22 -7.93 -16.36
N ASP A 186 3.21 -8.59 -15.78
CA ASP A 186 3.12 -10.05 -15.71
C ASP A 186 1.65 -10.52 -15.75
N ASP A 187 1.44 -11.77 -16.15
CA ASP A 187 0.12 -12.37 -16.31
C ASP A 187 -0.35 -13.20 -15.09
N SER A 188 0.32 -13.07 -13.96
CA SER A 188 0.03 -13.87 -12.76
C SER A 188 -1.32 -13.57 -12.12
N TRP A 189 -1.83 -12.35 -12.31
CA TRP A 189 -2.96 -11.81 -11.56
C TRP A 189 -2.76 -11.89 -10.03
N GLU A 190 -1.50 -11.84 -9.59
CA GLU A 190 -1.16 -11.78 -8.18
C GLU A 190 -1.08 -10.33 -7.69
N LEU A 191 -1.59 -10.10 -6.49
CA LEU A 191 -1.52 -8.83 -5.78
C LEU A 191 -1.07 -9.07 -4.34
N PRO A 192 -0.41 -8.09 -3.70
CA PRO A 192 -0.25 -8.13 -2.25
C PRO A 192 -1.57 -7.73 -1.57
N ILE A 193 -1.89 -8.32 -0.41
CA ILE A 193 -2.76 -7.65 0.54
C ILE A 193 -2.02 -6.40 1.03
N PRO A 194 -2.73 -5.28 1.22
CA PRO A 194 -2.07 -4.07 1.71
C PRO A 194 -1.48 -4.29 3.09
N ALA A 195 -0.25 -3.84 3.28
CA ALA A 195 0.45 -3.99 4.55
C ALA A 195 1.32 -2.76 4.84
N THR A 196 1.52 -2.49 6.11
CA THR A 196 2.43 -1.44 6.60
C THR A 196 3.41 -2.06 7.58
N TYR A 197 4.69 -1.81 7.39
CA TYR A 197 5.78 -2.29 8.22
C TYR A 197 6.67 -1.15 8.70
N ILE A 198 7.16 -1.28 9.92
CA ILE A 198 8.26 -0.46 10.45
C ILE A 198 9.37 -1.42 10.88
N LEU A 199 10.57 -1.17 10.38
CA LEU A 199 11.79 -1.86 10.81
C LEU A 199 12.62 -0.94 11.70
N ASP A 200 13.23 -1.55 12.72
CA ASP A 200 14.26 -0.88 13.52
C ASP A 200 15.57 -0.70 12.73
N ARG A 201 16.56 -0.08 13.36
CA ARG A 201 17.90 0.16 12.82
C ARG A 201 18.71 -1.12 12.57
N ASN A 202 18.21 -2.28 12.99
CA ASN A 202 18.82 -3.59 12.79
C ASN A 202 18.03 -4.44 11.77
N GLY A 203 16.96 -3.91 11.18
CA GLY A 203 16.10 -4.63 10.26
C GLY A 203 15.13 -5.60 10.95
N THR A 204 14.87 -5.43 12.25
CA THR A 204 13.83 -6.19 12.95
C THR A 204 12.49 -5.50 12.81
N VAL A 205 11.42 -6.26 12.61
CA VAL A 205 10.05 -5.73 12.49
C VAL A 205 9.57 -5.21 13.83
N LEU A 206 9.37 -3.90 13.95
CA LEU A 206 8.76 -3.24 15.12
C LEU A 206 7.25 -3.17 15.04
N TYR A 207 6.72 -3.02 13.84
CA TYR A 207 5.31 -2.90 13.57
C TYR A 207 4.97 -3.62 12.27
N ALA A 208 3.86 -4.35 12.29
CA ALA A 208 3.29 -5.00 11.12
C ALA A 208 1.77 -4.88 11.18
N SER A 209 1.18 -4.36 10.11
CA SER A 209 -0.26 -4.32 9.93
C SER A 209 -0.59 -4.73 8.50
N ALA A 210 -1.47 -5.71 8.34
CA ALA A 210 -2.02 -6.12 7.06
C ALA A 210 -3.50 -6.48 7.23
N ASN A 211 -4.28 -6.30 6.18
CA ASN A 211 -5.69 -6.66 6.21
C ASN A 211 -6.11 -7.23 4.85
N GLU A 212 -6.82 -8.35 4.87
CA GLU A 212 -7.44 -8.96 3.69
C GLU A 212 -8.52 -8.05 3.10
N ASP A 213 -9.18 -7.26 3.96
CA ASP A 213 -10.03 -6.17 3.50
C ASP A 213 -9.14 -5.01 3.02
N TYR A 214 -8.91 -5.00 1.72
CA TYR A 214 -8.05 -4.00 1.10
C TYR A 214 -8.61 -2.56 1.13
N THR A 215 -9.73 -2.33 1.80
CA THR A 215 -10.27 -1.00 2.09
C THR A 215 -9.88 -0.49 3.47
N GLU A 216 -9.31 -1.36 4.32
CA GLU A 216 -8.87 -1.01 5.67
C GLU A 216 -7.37 -0.70 5.70
N ARG A 217 -6.99 0.30 6.45
CA ARG A 217 -5.59 0.78 6.61
C ARG A 217 -5.38 1.30 8.02
N PRO A 218 -4.13 1.20 8.55
CA PRO A 218 -3.78 1.91 9.77
C PRO A 218 -3.85 3.42 9.55
N GLU A 219 -4.26 4.14 10.56
CA GLU A 219 -4.27 5.61 10.52
C GLU A 219 -2.83 6.15 10.47
N PRO A 220 -2.56 7.18 9.67
CA PRO A 220 -1.24 7.83 9.63
C PRO A 220 -0.75 8.29 11.01
N ALA A 221 -1.65 8.77 11.86
CA ALA A 221 -1.33 9.19 13.23
C ALA A 221 -0.85 8.03 14.11
N GLU A 222 -1.40 6.82 13.93
CA GLU A 222 -0.93 5.61 14.62
C GLU A 222 0.50 5.27 14.24
N ILE A 223 0.82 5.33 12.95
CA ILE A 223 2.18 5.07 12.43
C ILE A 223 3.19 6.04 13.03
N VAL A 224 2.85 7.35 13.07
CA VAL A 224 3.72 8.36 13.67
C VAL A 224 3.89 8.11 15.18
N ARG A 225 2.84 7.68 15.89
CA ARG A 225 2.92 7.34 17.30
C ARG A 225 3.89 6.18 17.53
N VAL A 226 3.76 5.09 16.79
CA VAL A 226 4.70 3.94 16.88
C VAL A 226 6.14 4.37 16.64
N LEU A 227 6.37 5.26 15.64
CA LEU A 227 7.70 5.78 15.37
C LEU A 227 8.26 6.68 16.49
N ARG A 228 7.43 7.33 17.28
CA ARG A 228 7.86 8.19 18.41
C ARG A 228 8.06 7.41 19.71
N ASP A 229 7.22 6.42 19.94
CA ASP A 229 7.17 5.67 21.21
C ASP A 229 8.26 4.59 21.29
N ASP A 230 8.99 4.32 20.22
CA ASP A 230 10.10 3.37 20.21
C ASP A 230 11.32 3.94 20.97
N PRO A 231 11.76 3.32 22.09
CA PRO A 231 12.87 3.81 22.92
C PRO A 231 14.24 3.78 22.23
N GLY A 232 14.33 3.27 21.00
CA GLY A 232 15.51 3.35 20.13
C GLY A 232 15.58 4.62 19.27
N ALA A 233 14.75 5.63 19.54
CA ALA A 233 14.73 6.89 18.80
C ALA A 233 15.87 7.83 19.20
#